data_4a81950fdf53047cdfaadc2a33834199
#
_entry.id   4a81950fdf53047cdfaadc2a33834199
#
_cell.length_a   1.000
_cell.length_b   1.000
_cell.length_c   1.000
_cell.angle_alpha   90.00
_cell.angle_beta   90.00
_cell.angle_gamma   90.00
#
_symmetry.space_group_name_H-M   'P 1'
#
loop_
_entity.id
_entity.type
_entity.pdbx_description
1 polymer ?
#
loop_
_entity_poly.entity_id
_entity_poly.type
_entity_poly.pdbx_seq_one_letter_code
_entity_poly.pdbx_strand_id
1 'polypeptide(L)'
;MTITPQNLIALLPLLIVGLTVVVVMLSIAWRRNHFLNATLSVIGLNAALVSLWFVGQAGAMDVTPLMRVDGFAMLYTGLVLLASLATCTFAYPWLEGYNDNKDEFYLLVLIAALGGILLANANHLASLFLGIELISLPLFGLVGYAFRQKRSLEASIKYTILSAAASSFLLFGMALVYAQSGDLSFVALGKNLGDGMLNEPLLLAGFGLMIVGLGFKLSLVPFHLWTPDVYQGAPAPVSTFLATASKIAIFGVVMRLFLYAPVGDSEAIRVVLAIIAFASIIFGNLMALSQTNIKRLLGYSSISHLGYLLVALIALQTGEMSMEAVGVYLAGYLFSSLGAFGVVSLMSSPYRGPDADSLFSYRGLFWHRPILAAVMTVMMLSLAGIPMTLGFIGKFYVLAVGVLAHLWWLVGAVVVGSAIGLYYYLRVAVSLYLHAPEQPGRDAPSNWQYSAGGIVVLISALLVLVLGVWPQPLISIVRLAMPLM
;
A
#
# COMPACT_ATOMS: atom_id res chain seq x y z
N MET A 1 -20.28 19.21 20.13
CA MET A 1 -19.13 19.50 19.29
C MET A 1 -19.62 20.21 18.04
N THR A 2 -19.24 21.46 17.83
CA THR A 2 -19.66 22.24 16.66
C THR A 2 -18.65 22.10 15.57
N ILE A 3 -19.07 21.63 14.39
CA ILE A 3 -18.23 21.56 13.21
C ILE A 3 -18.11 22.98 12.63
N THR A 4 -16.88 23.47 12.56
CA THR A 4 -16.58 24.80 12.01
C THR A 4 -16.31 24.72 10.50
N PRO A 5 -16.40 25.83 9.73
CA PRO A 5 -15.98 25.84 8.33
C PRO A 5 -14.52 25.39 8.13
N GLN A 6 -13.64 25.68 9.08
CA GLN A 6 -12.24 25.23 9.05
C GLN A 6 -12.14 23.69 9.10
N ASN A 7 -12.95 23.03 9.91
CA ASN A 7 -13.01 21.58 9.98
C ASN A 7 -13.45 20.97 8.64
N LEU A 8 -14.39 21.59 7.94
CA LEU A 8 -14.82 21.14 6.62
C LEU A 8 -13.71 21.28 5.59
N ILE A 9 -12.93 22.35 5.64
CA ILE A 9 -11.76 22.53 4.75
C ILE A 9 -10.71 21.43 5.03
N ALA A 10 -10.44 21.14 6.28
CA ALA A 10 -9.49 20.08 6.67
C ALA A 10 -9.91 18.69 6.18
N LEU A 11 -11.22 18.45 6.06
CA LEU A 11 -11.77 17.18 5.59
C LEU A 11 -12.05 17.14 4.07
N LEU A 12 -11.64 18.16 3.30
CA LEU A 12 -11.95 18.24 1.87
C LEU A 12 -11.62 16.97 1.08
N PRO A 13 -10.45 16.32 1.22
CA PRO A 13 -10.18 15.08 0.48
C PRO A 13 -11.22 14.00 0.76
N LEU A 14 -11.55 13.81 2.03
CA LEU A 14 -12.57 12.83 2.45
C LEU A 14 -13.95 13.16 1.87
N LEU A 15 -14.35 14.43 1.96
CA LEU A 15 -15.64 14.89 1.47
C LEU A 15 -15.74 14.81 -0.05
N ILE A 16 -14.69 15.16 -0.78
CA ILE A 16 -14.65 15.12 -2.25
C ILE A 16 -14.74 13.68 -2.73
N VAL A 17 -14.01 12.76 -2.16
CA VAL A 17 -14.06 11.33 -2.56
C VAL A 17 -15.43 10.75 -2.18
N GLY A 18 -15.96 11.08 -1.01
CA GLY A 18 -17.31 10.66 -0.60
C GLY A 18 -18.39 11.18 -1.54
N LEU A 19 -18.31 12.46 -1.93
CA LEU A 19 -19.22 13.03 -2.94
C LEU A 19 -19.07 12.36 -4.30
N THR A 20 -17.85 12.05 -4.71
CA THR A 20 -17.57 11.33 -5.96
C THR A 20 -18.22 9.94 -5.95
N VAL A 21 -18.16 9.23 -4.82
CA VAL A 21 -18.86 7.95 -4.65
C VAL A 21 -20.36 8.11 -4.92
N VAL A 22 -20.99 9.11 -4.33
CA VAL A 22 -22.43 9.38 -4.52
C VAL A 22 -22.73 9.73 -5.98
N VAL A 23 -21.94 10.62 -6.57
CA VAL A 23 -22.13 11.05 -7.97
C VAL A 23 -21.98 9.87 -8.94
N VAL A 24 -20.97 9.03 -8.77
CA VAL A 24 -20.77 7.84 -9.61
C VAL A 24 -21.90 6.84 -9.42
N MET A 25 -22.35 6.64 -8.19
CA MET A 25 -23.48 5.74 -7.91
C MET A 25 -24.77 6.22 -8.58
N LEU A 26 -25.07 7.51 -8.51
CA LEU A 26 -26.23 8.11 -9.19
C LEU A 26 -26.09 8.05 -10.72
N SER A 27 -24.89 8.26 -11.24
CA SER A 27 -24.60 8.14 -12.67
C SER A 27 -24.83 6.72 -13.17
N ILE A 28 -24.41 5.71 -12.44
CA ILE A 28 -24.65 4.29 -12.76
C ILE A 28 -26.15 4.00 -12.74
N ALA A 29 -26.87 4.51 -11.75
CA ALA A 29 -28.33 4.33 -11.65
C ALA A 29 -29.09 4.99 -12.81
N TRP A 30 -28.62 6.13 -13.30
CA TRP A 30 -29.21 6.82 -14.42
C TRP A 30 -28.93 6.09 -15.74
N ARG A 31 -27.66 5.88 -16.04
CA ARG A 31 -27.24 5.22 -17.28
C ARG A 31 -25.84 4.63 -17.10
N ARG A 32 -25.69 3.36 -17.44
CA ARG A 32 -24.37 2.70 -17.44
C ARG A 32 -23.56 3.20 -18.63
N ASN A 33 -22.50 3.93 -18.33
CA ASN A 33 -21.54 4.41 -19.32
C ASN A 33 -20.14 4.31 -18.72
N HIS A 34 -19.36 3.37 -19.23
CA HIS A 34 -18.01 3.09 -18.71
C HIS A 34 -17.11 4.33 -18.76
N PHE A 35 -17.09 5.02 -19.89
CA PHE A 35 -16.27 6.23 -20.04
C PHE A 35 -16.67 7.33 -19.06
N LEU A 36 -17.97 7.59 -18.92
CA LEU A 36 -18.47 8.63 -18.01
C LEU A 36 -18.10 8.32 -16.56
N ASN A 37 -18.33 7.10 -16.10
CA ASN A 37 -18.08 6.72 -14.72
C ASN A 37 -16.59 6.68 -14.40
N ALA A 38 -15.76 6.21 -15.32
CA ALA A 38 -14.31 6.29 -15.21
C ALA A 38 -13.82 7.74 -15.13
N THR A 39 -14.33 8.61 -15.98
CA THR A 39 -13.98 10.03 -16.01
C THR A 39 -14.39 10.74 -14.73
N LEU A 40 -15.60 10.52 -14.23
CA LEU A 40 -16.07 11.09 -12.97
C LEU A 40 -15.19 10.66 -11.81
N SER A 41 -14.80 9.41 -11.76
CA SER A 41 -13.93 8.86 -10.71
C SER A 41 -12.55 9.50 -10.74
N VAL A 42 -11.94 9.62 -11.92
CA VAL A 42 -10.63 10.26 -12.11
C VAL A 42 -10.68 11.75 -11.75
N ILE A 43 -11.74 12.46 -12.18
CA ILE A 43 -11.93 13.87 -11.82
C ILE A 43 -12.06 14.03 -10.31
N GLY A 44 -12.84 13.19 -9.65
CA GLY A 44 -13.01 13.23 -8.19
C GLY A 44 -11.70 13.00 -7.44
N LEU A 45 -10.90 12.02 -7.86
CA LEU A 45 -9.60 11.74 -7.24
C LEU A 45 -8.60 12.88 -7.48
N ASN A 46 -8.58 13.47 -8.67
CA ASN A 46 -7.74 14.65 -8.96
C ASN A 46 -8.19 15.87 -8.16
N ALA A 47 -9.50 16.10 -8.04
CA ALA A 47 -10.03 17.18 -7.20
C ALA A 47 -9.63 17.02 -5.73
N ALA A 48 -9.65 15.78 -5.22
CA ALA A 48 -9.18 15.48 -3.87
C ALA A 48 -7.68 15.76 -3.70
N LEU A 49 -6.84 15.43 -4.70
CA LEU A 49 -5.41 15.77 -4.69
C LEU A 49 -5.20 17.29 -4.67
N VAL A 50 -5.91 18.04 -5.50
CA VAL A 50 -5.82 19.51 -5.51
C VAL A 50 -6.29 20.10 -4.20
N SER A 51 -7.30 19.51 -3.56
CA SER A 51 -7.82 19.98 -2.27
C SER A 51 -6.79 19.93 -1.14
N LEU A 52 -5.74 19.13 -1.27
CA LEU A 52 -4.64 19.09 -0.28
C LEU A 52 -3.95 20.45 -0.14
N TRP A 53 -3.91 21.27 -1.19
CA TRP A 53 -3.42 22.64 -1.10
C TRP A 53 -4.23 23.46 -0.09
N PHE A 54 -5.56 23.40 -0.18
CA PHE A 54 -6.44 24.12 0.73
C PHE A 54 -6.36 23.57 2.16
N VAL A 55 -6.20 22.26 2.32
CA VAL A 55 -5.96 21.65 3.63
C VAL A 55 -4.67 22.18 4.27
N GLY A 56 -3.61 22.32 3.49
CA GLY A 56 -2.34 22.90 3.95
C GLY A 56 -2.48 24.34 4.39
N GLN A 57 -3.31 25.13 3.71
CA GLN A 57 -3.58 26.53 4.08
C GLN A 57 -4.40 26.63 5.38
N ALA A 58 -5.29 25.70 5.64
CA ALA A 58 -6.09 25.69 6.87
C ALA A 58 -5.27 25.36 8.13
N GLY A 59 -4.12 24.72 7.96
CA GLY A 59 -3.24 24.33 9.05
C GLY A 59 -3.67 23.01 9.72
N ALA A 60 -2.83 22.56 10.65
CA ALA A 60 -3.07 21.33 11.39
C ALA A 60 -4.12 21.51 12.49
N MET A 61 -5.03 20.54 12.62
CA MET A 61 -6.09 20.56 13.62
C MET A 61 -6.64 19.17 13.93
N ASP A 62 -7.21 19.04 15.12
CA ASP A 62 -8.08 17.92 15.47
C ASP A 62 -9.51 18.26 15.01
N VAL A 63 -10.04 17.49 14.08
CA VAL A 63 -11.37 17.75 13.50
C VAL A 63 -12.47 17.19 14.40
N THR A 64 -12.28 15.99 14.88
CA THR A 64 -13.12 15.29 15.83
C THR A 64 -12.20 14.50 16.77
N PRO A 65 -12.70 13.89 17.85
CA PRO A 65 -11.87 12.97 18.64
C PRO A 65 -11.30 11.79 17.81
N LEU A 66 -11.87 11.54 16.63
CA LEU A 66 -11.51 10.40 15.78
C LEU A 66 -10.43 10.72 14.77
N MET A 67 -10.23 11.99 14.40
CA MET A 67 -9.39 12.38 13.29
C MET A 67 -8.50 13.57 13.61
N ARG A 68 -7.25 13.47 13.19
CA ARG A 68 -6.27 14.57 13.22
C ARG A 68 -5.76 14.82 11.79
N VAL A 69 -5.95 16.05 11.34
CA VAL A 69 -5.44 16.50 10.04
C VAL A 69 -4.18 17.32 10.28
N ASP A 70 -3.06 16.81 9.82
CA ASP A 70 -1.74 17.41 9.92
C ASP A 70 -0.92 17.14 8.65
N GLY A 71 0.33 17.54 8.62
CA GLY A 71 1.21 17.27 7.48
C GLY A 71 1.37 15.79 7.19
N PHE A 72 1.45 14.95 8.23
CA PHE A 72 1.50 13.50 8.10
C PHE A 72 0.25 12.94 7.40
N ALA A 73 -0.93 13.35 7.84
CA ALA A 73 -2.20 12.96 7.22
C ALA A 73 -2.26 13.39 5.75
N MET A 74 -1.79 14.59 5.43
CA MET A 74 -1.74 15.10 4.04
C MET A 74 -0.83 14.25 3.15
N LEU A 75 0.36 13.90 3.61
CA LEU A 75 1.30 13.07 2.86
C LEU A 75 0.69 11.70 2.54
N TYR A 76 0.18 11.00 3.56
CA TYR A 76 -0.39 9.66 3.38
C TYR A 76 -1.68 9.70 2.56
N THR A 77 -2.51 10.71 2.73
CA THR A 77 -3.68 10.95 1.87
C THR A 77 -3.27 11.13 0.41
N GLY A 78 -2.23 11.92 0.17
CA GLY A 78 -1.69 12.12 -1.19
C GLY A 78 -1.19 10.83 -1.82
N LEU A 79 -0.46 10.01 -1.07
CA LEU A 79 0.03 8.71 -1.55
C LEU A 79 -1.12 7.74 -1.86
N VAL A 80 -2.13 7.68 -1.01
CA VAL A 80 -3.33 6.85 -1.23
C VAL A 80 -4.10 7.32 -2.47
N LEU A 81 -4.26 8.62 -2.65
CA LEU A 81 -4.95 9.19 -3.80
C LEU A 81 -4.20 8.91 -5.11
N LEU A 82 -2.89 9.04 -5.12
CA LEU A 82 -2.06 8.70 -6.29
C LEU A 82 -2.19 7.22 -6.66
N ALA A 83 -2.14 6.34 -5.67
CA ALA A 83 -2.30 4.91 -5.88
C ALA A 83 -3.71 4.56 -6.42
N SER A 84 -4.74 5.19 -5.87
CA SER A 84 -6.13 4.99 -6.30
C SER A 84 -6.37 5.51 -7.72
N LEU A 85 -5.81 6.66 -8.04
CA LEU A 85 -5.85 7.25 -9.38
C LEU A 85 -5.17 6.35 -10.40
N ALA A 86 -3.99 5.84 -10.09
CA ALA A 86 -3.29 4.88 -10.94
C ALA A 86 -4.09 3.59 -11.15
N THR A 87 -4.72 3.08 -10.09
CA THR A 87 -5.58 1.89 -10.16
C THR A 87 -6.75 2.10 -11.12
N CYS A 88 -7.47 3.22 -11.01
CA CYS A 88 -8.57 3.55 -11.92
C CYS A 88 -8.08 3.71 -13.36
N THR A 89 -6.91 4.30 -13.54
CA THR A 89 -6.31 4.53 -14.85
C THR A 89 -5.92 3.20 -15.52
N PHE A 90 -5.33 2.28 -14.79
CA PHE A 90 -5.01 0.93 -15.30
C PHE A 90 -6.26 0.08 -15.54
N ALA A 91 -7.29 0.30 -14.75
CA ALA A 91 -8.53 -0.47 -14.85
C ALA A 91 -9.31 -0.19 -16.13
N TYR A 92 -9.25 1.05 -16.66
CA TYR A 92 -10.05 1.43 -17.83
C TYR A 92 -9.78 0.54 -19.06
N PRO A 93 -8.54 0.41 -19.57
CA PRO A 93 -8.29 -0.47 -20.70
C PRO A 93 -8.45 -1.96 -20.35
N TRP A 94 -8.20 -2.35 -19.10
CA TRP A 94 -8.45 -3.73 -18.67
C TRP A 94 -9.92 -4.10 -18.76
N LEU A 95 -10.81 -3.20 -18.29
CA LEU A 95 -12.27 -3.39 -18.32
C LEU A 95 -12.88 -3.31 -19.72
N GLU A 96 -12.18 -2.74 -20.68
CA GLU A 96 -12.67 -2.67 -22.08
C GLU A 96 -12.97 -4.06 -22.66
N GLY A 97 -12.24 -5.09 -22.28
CA GLY A 97 -12.48 -6.47 -22.67
C GLY A 97 -13.40 -7.25 -21.73
N TYR A 98 -13.86 -6.64 -20.65
CA TYR A 98 -14.71 -7.28 -19.66
C TYR A 98 -16.18 -7.21 -20.07
N ASN A 99 -16.88 -8.34 -20.08
CA ASN A 99 -18.24 -8.45 -20.64
C ASN A 99 -19.36 -8.19 -19.64
N ASP A 100 -19.05 -8.20 -18.35
CA ASP A 100 -20.01 -7.96 -17.27
C ASP A 100 -20.02 -6.47 -16.87
N ASN A 101 -20.55 -6.15 -15.70
CA ASN A 101 -20.66 -4.78 -15.22
C ASN A 101 -19.29 -4.17 -14.91
N LYS A 102 -18.93 -3.08 -15.58
CA LYS A 102 -17.65 -2.39 -15.48
C LYS A 102 -17.65 -1.26 -14.47
N ASP A 103 -18.76 -0.58 -14.32
CA ASP A 103 -18.85 0.72 -13.64
C ASP A 103 -18.68 0.58 -12.13
N GLU A 104 -19.13 -0.49 -11.55
CA GLU A 104 -19.00 -0.79 -10.12
C GLU A 104 -17.55 -0.95 -9.68
N PHE A 105 -16.64 -1.28 -10.58
CA PHE A 105 -15.22 -1.36 -10.28
C PHE A 105 -14.70 -0.03 -9.72
N TYR A 106 -15.03 1.07 -10.38
CA TYR A 106 -14.62 2.42 -9.95
C TYR A 106 -15.24 2.80 -8.61
N LEU A 107 -16.51 2.45 -8.42
CA LEU A 107 -17.21 2.71 -7.17
C LEU A 107 -16.51 2.02 -6.00
N LEU A 108 -16.13 0.77 -6.15
CA LEU A 108 -15.43 0.00 -5.13
C LEU A 108 -14.03 0.57 -4.85
N VAL A 109 -13.30 0.97 -5.87
CA VAL A 109 -11.98 1.63 -5.71
C VAL A 109 -12.12 2.94 -4.95
N LEU A 110 -13.13 3.75 -5.26
CA LEU A 110 -13.38 5.03 -4.57
C LEU A 110 -13.71 4.81 -3.09
N ILE A 111 -14.53 3.82 -2.76
CA ILE A 111 -14.85 3.50 -1.36
C ILE A 111 -13.60 3.03 -0.61
N ALA A 112 -12.79 2.19 -1.25
CA ALA A 112 -11.52 1.76 -0.65
C ALA A 112 -10.54 2.93 -0.47
N ALA A 113 -10.46 3.85 -1.42
CA ALA A 113 -9.67 5.07 -1.29
C ALA A 113 -10.16 5.95 -0.14
N LEU A 114 -11.47 6.04 0.06
CA LEU A 114 -12.09 6.74 1.18
C LEU A 114 -11.62 6.15 2.51
N GLY A 115 -11.59 4.83 2.63
CA GLY A 115 -11.05 4.13 3.78
C GLY A 115 -9.57 4.44 4.02
N GLY A 116 -8.77 4.50 2.97
CA GLY A 116 -7.35 4.88 3.04
C GLY A 116 -7.15 6.31 3.54
N ILE A 117 -7.97 7.24 3.09
CA ILE A 117 -7.94 8.64 3.55
C ILE A 117 -8.33 8.72 5.04
N LEU A 118 -9.35 7.98 5.44
CA LEU A 118 -9.76 7.90 6.85
C LEU A 118 -8.61 7.39 7.73
N LEU A 119 -7.89 6.37 7.30
CA LEU A 119 -6.73 5.86 8.03
C LEU A 119 -5.60 6.88 8.14
N ALA A 120 -5.34 7.65 7.08
CA ALA A 120 -4.32 8.70 7.08
C ALA A 120 -4.61 9.78 8.14
N ASN A 121 -5.88 10.02 8.42
CA ASN A 121 -6.34 11.01 9.40
C ASN A 121 -6.71 10.40 10.76
N ALA A 122 -6.68 9.09 10.92
CA ALA A 122 -7.15 8.42 12.14
C ALA A 122 -6.27 8.72 13.35
N ASN A 123 -6.91 9.06 14.46
CA ASN A 123 -6.27 9.34 15.75
C ASN A 123 -6.97 8.60 16.91
N HIS A 124 -7.72 7.57 16.60
CA HIS A 124 -8.56 6.83 17.52
C HIS A 124 -8.68 5.38 17.03
N LEU A 125 -8.74 4.41 17.92
CA LEU A 125 -8.86 3.00 17.51
C LEU A 125 -10.15 2.72 16.73
N ALA A 126 -11.24 3.43 17.02
CA ALA A 126 -12.49 3.30 16.27
C ALA A 126 -12.32 3.72 14.79
N SER A 127 -11.67 4.85 14.52
CA SER A 127 -11.41 5.29 13.15
C SER A 127 -10.39 4.40 12.44
N LEU A 128 -9.42 3.84 13.16
CA LEU A 128 -8.51 2.82 12.64
C LEU A 128 -9.31 1.59 12.16
N PHE A 129 -10.19 1.06 12.99
CA PHE A 129 -11.00 -0.10 12.63
C PHE A 129 -11.93 0.19 11.46
N LEU A 130 -12.65 1.31 11.49
CA LEU A 130 -13.55 1.74 10.41
C LEU A 130 -12.80 1.91 9.09
N GLY A 131 -11.63 2.53 9.11
CA GLY A 131 -10.81 2.72 7.91
C GLY A 131 -10.34 1.40 7.32
N ILE A 132 -9.91 0.47 8.14
CA ILE A 132 -9.50 -0.88 7.70
C ILE A 132 -10.68 -1.62 7.06
N GLU A 133 -11.86 -1.59 7.68
CA GLU A 133 -13.05 -2.24 7.12
C GLU A 133 -13.52 -1.55 5.82
N LEU A 134 -13.42 -0.23 5.75
CA LEU A 134 -13.77 0.52 4.53
C LEU A 134 -12.85 0.20 3.34
N ILE A 135 -11.62 -0.19 3.61
CA ILE A 135 -10.70 -0.71 2.57
C ILE A 135 -11.04 -2.17 2.25
N SER A 136 -11.24 -3.00 3.26
CA SER A 136 -11.33 -4.45 3.11
C SER A 136 -12.61 -4.89 2.40
N LEU A 137 -13.76 -4.33 2.78
CA LEU A 137 -15.06 -4.73 2.22
C LEU A 137 -15.14 -4.53 0.70
N PRO A 138 -14.77 -3.36 0.14
CA PRO A 138 -14.72 -3.20 -1.31
C PRO A 138 -13.72 -4.14 -1.99
N LEU A 139 -12.60 -4.42 -1.35
CA LEU A 139 -11.59 -5.32 -1.90
C LEU A 139 -12.06 -6.76 -2.00
N PHE A 140 -12.98 -7.22 -1.16
CA PHE A 140 -13.58 -8.54 -1.32
C PHE A 140 -14.21 -8.71 -2.70
N GLY A 141 -14.97 -7.71 -3.13
CA GLY A 141 -15.58 -7.67 -4.47
C GLY A 141 -14.56 -7.44 -5.58
N LEU A 142 -13.60 -6.54 -5.37
CA LEU A 142 -12.58 -6.23 -6.37
C LEU A 142 -11.67 -7.42 -6.66
N VAL A 143 -11.21 -8.14 -5.65
CA VAL A 143 -10.36 -9.33 -5.82
C VAL A 143 -11.07 -10.40 -6.64
N GLY A 144 -12.36 -10.61 -6.43
CA GLY A 144 -13.20 -11.54 -7.18
C GLY A 144 -13.89 -10.92 -8.38
N TYR A 145 -13.47 -9.76 -8.86
CA TYR A 145 -14.18 -9.05 -9.93
C TYR A 145 -14.25 -9.84 -11.24
N ALA A 146 -13.19 -10.56 -11.57
CA ALA A 146 -13.17 -11.50 -12.69
C ALA A 146 -13.78 -12.86 -12.28
N PHE A 147 -15.01 -12.84 -11.79
CA PHE A 147 -15.67 -13.99 -11.14
C PHE A 147 -15.86 -15.22 -12.03
N ARG A 148 -15.77 -15.07 -13.34
CA ARG A 148 -15.79 -16.20 -14.28
C ARG A 148 -14.51 -17.01 -14.26
N GLN A 149 -13.44 -16.48 -13.68
CA GLN A 149 -12.19 -17.18 -13.47
C GLN A 149 -12.18 -17.84 -12.09
N LYS A 150 -11.89 -19.13 -12.05
CA LYS A 150 -11.84 -19.92 -10.81
C LYS A 150 -10.82 -19.36 -9.81
N ARG A 151 -9.66 -18.91 -10.27
CA ARG A 151 -8.61 -18.32 -9.42
C ARG A 151 -9.06 -17.02 -8.75
N SER A 152 -9.82 -16.20 -9.46
CA SER A 152 -10.35 -14.95 -8.91
C SER A 152 -11.36 -15.20 -7.81
N LEU A 153 -12.28 -16.15 -7.99
CA LEU A 153 -13.22 -16.56 -6.95
C LEU A 153 -12.52 -17.16 -5.74
N GLU A 154 -11.57 -18.04 -5.96
CA GLU A 154 -10.77 -18.65 -4.89
C GLU A 154 -10.04 -17.58 -4.08
N ALA A 155 -9.39 -16.61 -4.75
CA ALA A 155 -8.71 -15.50 -4.12
C ALA A 155 -9.67 -14.64 -3.29
N SER A 156 -10.85 -14.33 -3.81
CA SER A 156 -11.87 -13.56 -3.11
C SER A 156 -12.37 -14.29 -1.85
N ILE A 157 -12.64 -15.58 -1.93
CA ILE A 157 -13.10 -16.38 -0.80
C ILE A 157 -12.02 -16.44 0.28
N LYS A 158 -10.79 -16.74 -0.08
CA LYS A 158 -9.65 -16.76 0.85
C LYS A 158 -9.47 -15.41 1.53
N TYR A 159 -9.46 -14.34 0.76
CA TYR A 159 -9.29 -12.99 1.29
C TYR A 159 -10.43 -12.59 2.23
N THR A 160 -11.67 -12.86 1.86
CA THR A 160 -12.85 -12.53 2.66
C THR A 160 -12.86 -13.26 4.00
N ILE A 161 -12.65 -14.57 4.00
CA ILE A 161 -12.70 -15.39 5.23
C ILE A 161 -11.54 -15.02 6.15
N LEU A 162 -10.33 -14.98 5.63
CA LEU A 162 -9.14 -14.69 6.44
C LEU A 162 -9.13 -13.23 6.93
N SER A 163 -9.60 -12.30 6.10
CA SER A 163 -9.73 -10.89 6.50
C SER A 163 -10.77 -10.71 7.60
N ALA A 164 -11.89 -11.41 7.55
CA ALA A 164 -12.91 -11.39 8.61
C ALA A 164 -12.35 -11.93 9.94
N ALA A 165 -11.61 -13.03 9.88
CA ALA A 165 -10.94 -13.58 11.06
C ALA A 165 -9.93 -12.58 11.65
N ALA A 166 -9.10 -11.97 10.81
CA ALA A 166 -8.13 -10.96 11.24
C ALA A 166 -8.81 -9.74 11.88
N SER A 167 -9.92 -9.28 11.31
CA SER A 167 -10.71 -8.16 11.87
C SER A 167 -11.29 -8.52 13.23
N SER A 168 -11.68 -9.78 13.44
CA SER A 168 -12.16 -10.26 14.74
C SER A 168 -11.06 -10.23 15.79
N PHE A 169 -9.85 -10.66 15.45
CA PHE A 169 -8.69 -10.55 16.36
C PHE A 169 -8.36 -9.09 16.68
N LEU A 170 -8.37 -8.22 15.68
CA LEU A 170 -8.12 -6.80 15.86
C LEU A 170 -9.15 -6.17 16.79
N LEU A 171 -10.44 -6.43 16.57
CA LEU A 171 -11.53 -5.88 17.36
C LEU A 171 -11.50 -6.37 18.81
N PHE A 172 -11.24 -7.66 19.00
CA PHE A 172 -11.12 -8.23 20.35
C PHE A 172 -9.89 -7.67 21.09
N GLY A 173 -8.77 -7.52 20.39
CA GLY A 173 -7.58 -6.86 20.95
C GLY A 173 -7.86 -5.42 21.38
N MET A 174 -8.59 -4.66 20.57
CA MET A 174 -9.03 -3.30 20.92
C MET A 174 -9.95 -3.30 22.16
N ALA A 175 -10.83 -4.29 22.28
CA ALA A 175 -11.71 -4.42 23.43
C ALA A 175 -10.92 -4.67 24.72
N LEU A 176 -9.88 -5.51 24.68
CA LEU A 176 -9.01 -5.75 25.84
C LEU A 176 -8.19 -4.51 26.20
N VAL A 177 -7.69 -3.79 25.22
CA VAL A 177 -7.00 -2.51 25.45
C VAL A 177 -7.94 -1.50 26.12
N TYR A 178 -9.18 -1.41 25.63
CA TYR A 178 -10.20 -0.55 26.23
C TYR A 178 -10.54 -0.97 27.66
N ALA A 179 -10.69 -2.27 27.92
CA ALA A 179 -11.01 -2.78 29.24
C ALA A 179 -9.96 -2.40 30.28
N GLN A 180 -8.69 -2.36 29.91
CA GLN A 180 -7.59 -2.02 30.82
C GLN A 180 -7.33 -0.51 30.89
N SER A 181 -7.40 0.20 29.76
CA SER A 181 -7.03 1.62 29.69
C SER A 181 -8.21 2.59 29.88
N GLY A 182 -9.42 2.14 29.55
CA GLY A 182 -10.63 2.97 29.61
C GLY A 182 -10.75 3.98 28.48
N ASP A 183 -9.85 3.99 27.51
CA ASP A 183 -9.86 4.91 26.38
C ASP A 183 -9.39 4.24 25.08
N LEU A 184 -9.81 4.80 23.94
CA LEU A 184 -9.46 4.34 22.60
C LEU A 184 -8.72 5.41 21.78
N SER A 185 -8.62 6.65 22.28
CA SER A 185 -7.85 7.71 21.65
C SER A 185 -6.35 7.39 21.73
N PHE A 186 -5.60 7.62 20.66
CA PHE A 186 -4.15 7.36 20.64
C PHE A 186 -3.41 8.19 21.71
N VAL A 187 -3.78 9.45 21.84
CA VAL A 187 -3.15 10.35 22.83
C VAL A 187 -3.48 9.92 24.26
N ALA A 188 -4.72 9.55 24.54
CA ALA A 188 -5.14 9.07 25.85
C ALA A 188 -4.48 7.73 26.21
N LEU A 189 -4.36 6.81 25.25
CA LEU A 189 -3.60 5.57 25.42
C LEU A 189 -2.15 5.86 25.78
N GLY A 190 -1.52 6.83 25.11
CA GLY A 190 -0.15 7.24 25.40
C GLY A 190 0.04 7.72 26.83
N LYS A 191 -0.90 8.51 27.35
CA LYS A 191 -0.88 8.95 28.76
C LYS A 191 -1.02 7.77 29.72
N ASN A 192 -1.97 6.89 29.48
CA ASN A 192 -2.22 5.73 30.33
C ASN A 192 -1.05 4.76 30.34
N LEU A 193 -0.40 4.53 29.18
CA LEU A 193 0.76 3.68 29.06
C LEU A 193 2.00 4.26 29.77
N GLY A 194 2.12 5.59 29.79
CA GLY A 194 3.19 6.29 30.52
C GLY A 194 3.14 6.10 32.04
N ASP A 195 1.97 5.76 32.59
CA ASP A 195 1.77 5.53 34.02
C ASP A 195 2.13 4.11 34.49
N GLY A 196 2.87 3.34 33.69
CA GLY A 196 3.37 2.01 34.07
C GLY A 196 2.44 0.85 33.72
N MET A 197 1.35 1.09 33.00
CA MET A 197 0.39 0.06 32.61
C MET A 197 0.86 -0.85 31.47
N LEU A 198 2.00 -0.54 30.86
CA LEU A 198 2.49 -1.23 29.65
C LEU A 198 2.72 -2.72 29.84
N ASN A 199 3.03 -3.16 31.07
CA ASN A 199 3.32 -4.56 31.41
C ASN A 199 2.11 -5.32 31.95
N GLU A 200 0.91 -4.70 31.99
CA GLU A 200 -0.30 -5.39 32.40
C GLU A 200 -0.66 -6.53 31.42
N PRO A 201 -0.89 -7.75 31.90
CA PRO A 201 -1.12 -8.90 31.01
C PRO A 201 -2.29 -8.71 30.04
N LEU A 202 -3.36 -8.07 30.49
CA LEU A 202 -4.54 -7.83 29.66
C LEU A 202 -4.24 -6.85 28.51
N LEU A 203 -3.44 -5.83 28.80
CA LEU A 203 -3.02 -4.84 27.82
C LEU A 203 -2.08 -5.47 26.77
N LEU A 204 -1.11 -6.27 27.24
CA LEU A 204 -0.21 -7.00 26.35
C LEU A 204 -0.96 -8.00 25.46
N ALA A 205 -1.92 -8.72 26.02
CA ALA A 205 -2.78 -9.62 25.24
C ALA A 205 -3.58 -8.85 24.19
N GLY A 206 -4.13 -7.69 24.55
CA GLY A 206 -4.86 -6.81 23.64
C GLY A 206 -4.00 -6.35 22.48
N PHE A 207 -2.82 -5.82 22.75
CA PHE A 207 -1.89 -5.39 21.69
C PHE A 207 -1.37 -6.57 20.87
N GLY A 208 -1.15 -7.74 21.48
CA GLY A 208 -0.77 -8.94 20.76
C GLY A 208 -1.83 -9.36 19.73
N LEU A 209 -3.10 -9.35 20.10
CA LEU A 209 -4.22 -9.63 19.20
C LEU A 209 -4.36 -8.57 18.10
N MET A 210 -4.13 -7.31 18.42
CA MET A 210 -4.09 -6.24 17.42
C MET A 210 -2.97 -6.47 16.40
N ILE A 211 -1.78 -6.88 16.87
CA ILE A 211 -0.66 -7.20 15.99
C ILE A 211 -1.01 -8.36 15.05
N VAL A 212 -1.73 -9.39 15.50
CA VAL A 212 -2.23 -10.46 14.63
C VAL A 212 -3.12 -9.91 13.51
N GLY A 213 -4.10 -9.09 13.85
CA GLY A 213 -5.01 -8.49 12.88
C GLY A 213 -4.33 -7.55 11.90
N LEU A 214 -3.49 -6.65 12.41
CA LEU A 214 -2.72 -5.72 11.59
C LEU A 214 -1.65 -6.43 10.75
N GLY A 215 -1.01 -7.44 11.31
CA GLY A 215 -0.03 -8.27 10.60
C GLY A 215 -0.64 -8.99 9.40
N PHE A 216 -1.87 -9.50 9.53
CA PHE A 216 -2.61 -10.03 8.39
C PHE A 216 -2.80 -8.96 7.31
N LYS A 217 -3.31 -7.79 7.67
CA LYS A 217 -3.57 -6.70 6.70
C LYS A 217 -2.29 -6.21 6.02
N LEU A 218 -1.16 -6.27 6.70
CA LEU A 218 0.14 -5.88 6.18
C LEU A 218 0.92 -7.03 5.52
N SER A 219 0.35 -8.21 5.44
CA SER A 219 1.02 -9.40 4.87
C SER A 219 2.30 -9.80 5.60
N LEU A 220 2.34 -9.64 6.91
CA LEU A 220 3.50 -10.01 7.72
C LEU A 220 3.47 -11.49 8.09
N VAL A 221 4.62 -12.15 8.08
CA VAL A 221 4.76 -13.54 8.49
C VAL A 221 4.48 -13.67 10.00
N PRO A 222 3.68 -14.62 10.48
CA PRO A 222 3.09 -15.79 9.77
C PRO A 222 1.70 -15.56 9.18
N PHE A 223 1.22 -14.33 9.09
CA PHE A 223 -0.14 -13.97 8.64
C PHE A 223 -0.20 -13.62 7.15
N HIS A 224 0.76 -14.09 6.37
CA HIS A 224 1.02 -13.72 4.98
C HIS A 224 0.43 -14.69 3.94
N LEU A 225 -0.08 -15.84 4.34
CA LEU A 225 -0.42 -16.95 3.43
C LEU A 225 -1.46 -16.59 2.38
N TRP A 226 -2.29 -15.60 2.64
CA TRP A 226 -3.29 -15.11 1.70
C TRP A 226 -2.69 -14.33 0.53
N THR A 227 -1.55 -13.68 0.74
CA THR A 227 -1.02 -12.63 -0.14
C THR A 227 -0.66 -13.15 -1.55
N PRO A 228 0.12 -14.22 -1.73
CA PRO A 228 0.47 -14.66 -3.07
C PRO A 228 -0.74 -15.12 -3.88
N ASP A 229 -1.66 -15.85 -3.26
CA ASP A 229 -2.86 -16.35 -3.94
C ASP A 229 -3.81 -15.22 -4.34
N VAL A 230 -3.97 -14.23 -3.48
CA VAL A 230 -4.83 -13.06 -3.73
C VAL A 230 -4.23 -12.14 -4.78
N TYR A 231 -2.93 -11.88 -4.72
CA TYR A 231 -2.25 -11.05 -5.73
C TYR A 231 -2.29 -11.70 -7.11
N GLN A 232 -2.18 -13.02 -7.17
CA GLN A 232 -2.29 -13.77 -8.42
C GLN A 232 -3.73 -13.78 -8.96
N GLY A 233 -4.71 -14.04 -8.11
CA GLY A 233 -6.10 -14.23 -8.51
C GLY A 233 -6.85 -12.93 -8.80
N ALA A 234 -6.47 -11.84 -8.15
CA ALA A 234 -7.07 -10.53 -8.37
C ALA A 234 -6.72 -9.99 -9.77
N PRO A 235 -7.60 -9.19 -10.39
CA PRO A 235 -7.21 -8.41 -11.57
C PRO A 235 -5.95 -7.58 -11.32
N ALA A 236 -5.09 -7.42 -12.32
CA ALA A 236 -3.83 -6.69 -12.17
C ALA A 236 -3.99 -5.28 -11.58
N PRO A 237 -4.99 -4.47 -11.98
CA PRO A 237 -5.25 -3.19 -11.33
C PRO A 237 -5.60 -3.31 -9.84
N VAL A 238 -6.31 -4.36 -9.45
CA VAL A 238 -6.66 -4.61 -8.04
C VAL A 238 -5.41 -5.02 -7.24
N SER A 239 -4.56 -5.84 -7.80
CA SER A 239 -3.27 -6.19 -7.16
C SER A 239 -2.39 -4.95 -6.96
N THR A 240 -2.45 -4.00 -7.89
CA THR A 240 -1.80 -2.68 -7.75
C THR A 240 -2.30 -1.95 -6.51
N PHE A 241 -3.61 -1.88 -6.32
CA PHE A 241 -4.21 -1.23 -5.15
C PHE A 241 -3.86 -1.94 -3.85
N LEU A 242 -3.92 -3.26 -3.83
CA LEU A 242 -3.54 -4.09 -2.66
C LEU A 242 -2.09 -3.86 -2.25
N ALA A 243 -1.18 -3.77 -3.21
CA ALA A 243 0.24 -3.59 -2.93
C ALA A 243 0.58 -2.16 -2.49
N THR A 244 -0.18 -1.17 -2.90
CA THR A 244 0.14 0.25 -2.72
C THR A 244 -0.77 0.94 -1.71
N ALA A 245 -1.94 1.38 -2.10
CA ALA A 245 -2.83 2.18 -1.26
C ALA A 245 -3.18 1.51 0.07
N SER A 246 -3.52 0.23 0.03
CA SER A 246 -3.87 -0.54 1.22
C SER A 246 -2.72 -0.62 2.22
N LYS A 247 -1.52 -0.98 1.75
CA LYS A 247 -0.32 -1.11 2.60
C LYS A 247 0.13 0.24 3.18
N ILE A 248 0.13 1.27 2.35
CA ILE A 248 0.53 2.64 2.75
C ILE A 248 -0.41 3.16 3.84
N ALA A 249 -1.71 3.08 3.63
CA ALA A 249 -2.70 3.58 4.58
C ALA A 249 -2.62 2.86 5.94
N ILE A 250 -2.54 1.54 5.92
CA ILE A 250 -2.50 0.73 7.15
C ILE A 250 -1.17 0.92 7.88
N PHE A 251 -0.04 0.93 7.17
CA PHE A 251 1.25 1.18 7.81
C PHE A 251 1.33 2.60 8.39
N GLY A 252 0.76 3.59 7.70
CA GLY A 252 0.70 4.95 8.18
C GLY A 252 -0.04 5.09 9.51
N VAL A 253 -1.21 4.48 9.64
CA VAL A 253 -1.97 4.54 10.90
C VAL A 253 -1.26 3.79 12.03
N VAL A 254 -0.58 2.70 11.72
CA VAL A 254 0.23 1.96 12.71
C VAL A 254 1.39 2.83 13.21
N MET A 255 2.07 3.55 12.32
CA MET A 255 3.13 4.49 12.71
C MET A 255 2.60 5.58 13.63
N ARG A 256 1.44 6.15 13.32
CA ARG A 256 0.81 7.17 14.16
C ARG A 256 0.43 6.60 15.53
N LEU A 257 -0.14 5.40 15.57
CA LEU A 257 -0.49 4.74 16.82
C LEU A 257 0.74 4.54 17.71
N PHE A 258 1.83 4.03 17.16
CA PHE A 258 3.06 3.76 17.92
C PHE A 258 3.79 5.04 18.32
N LEU A 259 3.61 6.12 17.58
CA LEU A 259 4.18 7.42 17.93
C LEU A 259 3.48 8.04 19.15
N TYR A 260 2.14 8.04 19.17
CA TYR A 260 1.38 8.63 20.25
C TYR A 260 1.19 7.71 21.46
N ALA A 261 1.08 6.42 21.22
CA ALA A 261 1.02 5.40 22.27
C ALA A 261 2.28 4.54 22.19
N PRO A 262 3.25 4.68 23.11
CA PRO A 262 4.55 4.05 23.02
C PRO A 262 4.47 2.55 23.32
N VAL A 263 3.70 1.83 22.53
CA VAL A 263 3.49 0.37 22.64
C VAL A 263 4.81 -0.38 22.47
N GLY A 264 5.69 0.13 21.62
CA GLY A 264 7.02 -0.44 21.39
C GLY A 264 8.00 -0.29 22.55
N ASP A 265 7.67 0.44 23.63
CA ASP A 265 8.47 0.47 24.86
C ASP A 265 8.38 -0.85 25.64
N SER A 266 7.33 -1.64 25.41
CA SER A 266 7.25 -3.00 25.94
C SER A 266 8.30 -3.88 25.28
N GLU A 267 9.15 -4.49 26.08
CA GLU A 267 10.15 -5.44 25.59
C GLU A 267 9.49 -6.65 24.91
N ALA A 268 8.40 -7.16 25.48
CA ALA A 268 7.66 -8.28 24.91
C ALA A 268 7.12 -7.96 23.51
N ILE A 269 6.50 -6.80 23.33
CA ILE A 269 5.97 -6.36 22.03
C ILE A 269 7.11 -6.13 21.04
N ARG A 270 8.20 -5.52 21.47
CA ARG A 270 9.38 -5.29 20.62
C ARG A 270 9.98 -6.60 20.12
N VAL A 271 10.12 -7.60 20.99
CA VAL A 271 10.62 -8.93 20.62
C VAL A 271 9.70 -9.61 19.60
N VAL A 272 8.38 -9.57 19.84
CA VAL A 272 7.39 -10.13 18.89
C VAL A 272 7.49 -9.45 17.52
N LEU A 273 7.55 -8.12 17.49
CA LEU A 273 7.69 -7.37 16.24
C LEU A 273 9.03 -7.67 15.55
N ALA A 274 10.11 -7.82 16.29
CA ALA A 274 11.41 -8.17 15.74
C ALA A 274 11.41 -9.57 15.10
N ILE A 275 10.78 -10.55 15.73
CA ILE A 275 10.61 -11.90 15.20
C ILE A 275 9.78 -11.86 13.91
N ILE A 276 8.67 -11.13 13.91
CA ILE A 276 7.79 -10.96 12.74
C ILE A 276 8.56 -10.28 11.59
N ALA A 277 9.32 -9.23 11.88
CA ALA A 277 10.12 -8.52 10.88
C ALA A 277 11.18 -9.43 10.28
N PHE A 278 11.95 -10.13 11.11
CA PHE A 278 12.97 -11.07 10.66
C PHE A 278 12.38 -12.17 9.79
N ALA A 279 11.32 -12.81 10.24
CA ALA A 279 10.64 -13.87 9.50
C ALA A 279 10.08 -13.36 8.16
N SER A 280 9.48 -12.18 8.13
CA SER A 280 8.93 -11.57 6.92
C SER A 280 10.03 -11.27 5.89
N ILE A 281 11.15 -10.74 6.32
CA ILE A 281 12.30 -10.46 5.45
C ILE A 281 12.86 -11.77 4.86
N ILE A 282 13.10 -12.75 5.68
CA ILE A 282 13.74 -14.01 5.24
C ILE A 282 12.78 -14.86 4.42
N PHE A 283 11.59 -15.18 4.93
CA PHE A 283 10.64 -16.05 4.23
C PHE A 283 10.08 -15.39 2.97
N GLY A 284 9.77 -14.09 3.01
CA GLY A 284 9.28 -13.37 1.83
C GLY A 284 10.29 -13.44 0.67
N ASN A 285 11.54 -13.17 0.94
CA ASN A 285 12.60 -13.22 -0.08
C ASN A 285 12.89 -14.65 -0.55
N LEU A 286 12.98 -15.62 0.35
CA LEU A 286 13.21 -17.02 -0.02
C LEU A 286 12.09 -17.59 -0.88
N MET A 287 10.85 -17.32 -0.54
CA MET A 287 9.71 -17.80 -1.33
C MET A 287 9.63 -17.15 -2.71
N ALA A 288 10.05 -15.89 -2.84
CA ALA A 288 10.09 -15.20 -4.12
C ALA A 288 11.08 -15.84 -5.10
N LEU A 289 12.15 -16.47 -4.62
CA LEU A 289 13.14 -17.14 -5.47
C LEU A 289 12.56 -18.22 -6.38
N SER A 290 11.56 -18.95 -5.90
CA SER A 290 10.98 -20.10 -6.62
C SER A 290 9.80 -19.72 -7.52
N GLN A 291 9.41 -18.45 -7.55
CA GLN A 291 8.21 -18.04 -8.29
C GLN A 291 8.46 -17.91 -9.79
N THR A 292 7.50 -18.39 -10.57
CA THR A 292 7.46 -18.26 -12.03
C THR A 292 6.30 -17.34 -12.49
N ASN A 293 5.50 -16.87 -11.56
CA ASN A 293 4.39 -15.94 -11.76
C ASN A 293 4.77 -14.58 -11.22
N ILE A 294 4.71 -13.54 -12.07
CA ILE A 294 5.15 -12.19 -11.68
C ILE A 294 4.29 -11.59 -10.56
N LYS A 295 2.98 -11.83 -10.57
CA LYS A 295 2.08 -11.33 -9.53
C LYS A 295 2.35 -11.99 -8.18
N ARG A 296 2.62 -13.29 -8.16
CA ARG A 296 3.04 -14.00 -6.94
C ARG A 296 4.41 -13.54 -6.45
N LEU A 297 5.34 -13.35 -7.36
CA LEU A 297 6.67 -12.82 -7.04
C LEU A 297 6.56 -11.45 -6.38
N LEU A 298 5.77 -10.56 -6.94
CA LEU A 298 5.52 -9.23 -6.36
C LEU A 298 4.76 -9.31 -5.02
N GLY A 299 3.93 -10.31 -4.83
CA GLY A 299 3.28 -10.59 -3.55
C GLY A 299 4.28 -10.93 -2.44
N TYR A 300 5.19 -11.87 -2.72
CA TYR A 300 6.27 -12.22 -1.78
C TYR A 300 7.26 -11.07 -1.58
N SER A 301 7.55 -10.32 -2.65
CA SER A 301 8.29 -9.06 -2.57
C SER A 301 7.65 -8.07 -1.60
N SER A 302 6.33 -7.91 -1.66
CA SER A 302 5.58 -7.06 -0.74
C SER A 302 5.75 -7.52 0.72
N ILE A 303 5.71 -8.81 0.99
CA ILE A 303 5.94 -9.36 2.34
C ILE A 303 7.32 -8.93 2.87
N SER A 304 8.35 -9.06 2.06
CA SER A 304 9.70 -8.68 2.47
C SER A 304 9.85 -7.18 2.67
N HIS A 305 9.24 -6.35 1.82
CA HIS A 305 9.27 -4.88 1.95
C HIS A 305 8.57 -4.41 3.23
N LEU A 306 7.44 -5.01 3.58
CA LEU A 306 6.76 -4.71 4.85
C LEU A 306 7.61 -5.15 6.05
N GLY A 307 8.37 -6.22 5.92
CA GLY A 307 9.37 -6.63 6.90
C GLY A 307 10.46 -5.57 7.10
N TYR A 308 10.98 -5.00 6.02
CA TYR A 308 11.95 -3.88 6.10
C TYR A 308 11.34 -2.66 6.79
N LEU A 309 10.12 -2.31 6.46
CA LEU A 309 9.40 -1.19 7.10
C LEU A 309 9.19 -1.41 8.60
N LEU A 310 8.99 -2.65 9.01
CA LEU A 310 8.85 -2.99 10.43
C LEU A 310 10.11 -2.66 11.23
N VAL A 311 11.28 -2.75 10.63
CA VAL A 311 12.53 -2.32 11.26
C VAL A 311 12.46 -0.85 11.66
N ALA A 312 11.96 -0.01 10.78
CA ALA A 312 11.77 1.41 11.06
C ALA A 312 10.71 1.67 12.15
N LEU A 313 9.64 0.87 12.18
CA LEU A 313 8.63 0.95 13.24
C LEU A 313 9.23 0.59 14.62
N ILE A 314 10.02 -0.46 14.68
CA ILE A 314 10.69 -0.89 15.93
C ILE A 314 11.69 0.18 16.39
N ALA A 315 12.38 0.82 15.45
CA ALA A 315 13.34 1.90 15.72
C ALA A 315 12.69 3.24 16.08
N LEU A 316 11.36 3.37 15.99
CA LEU A 316 10.65 4.64 16.17
C LEU A 316 10.95 5.35 17.48
N GLN A 317 11.21 4.60 18.54
CA GLN A 317 11.48 5.15 19.88
C GLN A 317 12.86 5.81 20.02
N THR A 318 13.76 5.53 19.10
CA THR A 318 15.14 6.06 19.17
C THR A 318 15.32 7.39 18.44
N GLY A 319 14.28 7.90 17.74
CA GLY A 319 14.35 9.20 17.10
C GLY A 319 13.33 9.44 15.99
N GLU A 320 13.21 10.70 15.61
CA GLU A 320 12.31 11.18 14.56
C GLU A 320 12.65 10.66 13.16
N MET A 321 13.87 10.19 12.96
CA MET A 321 14.36 9.70 11.66
C MET A 321 13.55 8.51 11.14
N SER A 322 12.93 7.71 12.02
CA SER A 322 12.09 6.59 11.62
C SER A 322 10.84 7.03 10.86
N MET A 323 10.21 8.13 11.26
CA MET A 323 9.05 8.69 10.54
C MET A 323 9.45 9.14 9.13
N GLU A 324 10.59 9.82 9.01
CA GLU A 324 11.16 10.21 7.72
C GLU A 324 11.50 8.99 6.85
N ALA A 325 12.15 8.00 7.44
CA ALA A 325 12.51 6.75 6.75
C ALA A 325 11.30 6.03 6.17
N VAL A 326 10.22 5.91 6.93
CA VAL A 326 8.98 5.26 6.48
C VAL A 326 8.33 6.06 5.35
N GLY A 327 8.25 7.38 5.47
CA GLY A 327 7.65 8.24 4.43
C GLY A 327 8.40 8.13 3.10
N VAL A 328 9.71 8.21 3.13
CA VAL A 328 10.56 8.06 1.93
C VAL A 328 10.45 6.65 1.35
N TYR A 329 10.50 5.63 2.21
CA TYR A 329 10.39 4.24 1.78
C TYR A 329 9.06 3.95 1.09
N LEU A 330 7.95 4.37 1.69
CA LEU A 330 6.62 4.14 1.14
C LEU A 330 6.40 4.88 -0.17
N ALA A 331 6.92 6.10 -0.33
CA ALA A 331 6.89 6.81 -1.60
C ALA A 331 7.66 6.05 -2.68
N GLY A 332 8.86 5.57 -2.38
CA GLY A 332 9.66 4.75 -3.29
C GLY A 332 8.99 3.44 -3.66
N TYR A 333 8.42 2.77 -2.68
CA TYR A 333 7.68 1.53 -2.87
C TYR A 333 6.42 1.75 -3.73
N LEU A 334 5.71 2.85 -3.51
CA LEU A 334 4.55 3.24 -4.31
C LEU A 334 4.92 3.34 -5.80
N PHE A 335 5.88 4.18 -6.14
CA PHE A 335 6.23 4.41 -7.54
C PHE A 335 6.83 3.18 -8.20
N SER A 336 7.65 2.43 -7.50
CA SER A 336 8.21 1.17 -8.01
C SER A 336 7.11 0.13 -8.27
N SER A 337 6.14 0.00 -7.37
CA SER A 337 5.03 -0.93 -7.51
C SER A 337 4.03 -0.48 -8.58
N LEU A 338 3.75 0.82 -8.69
CA LEU A 338 2.91 1.36 -9.77
C LEU A 338 3.50 1.04 -11.14
N GLY A 339 4.80 1.17 -11.30
CA GLY A 339 5.47 0.81 -12.53
C GLY A 339 5.43 -0.69 -12.82
N ALA A 340 5.77 -1.52 -11.84
CA ALA A 340 5.81 -2.98 -12.01
C ALA A 340 4.42 -3.55 -12.30
N PHE A 341 3.43 -3.27 -11.45
CA PHE A 341 2.05 -3.71 -11.68
C PHE A 341 1.40 -3.01 -12.87
N GLY A 342 1.83 -1.78 -13.17
CA GLY A 342 1.39 -1.05 -14.35
C GLY A 342 1.77 -1.75 -15.64
N VAL A 343 3.01 -2.25 -15.74
CA VAL A 343 3.45 -3.06 -16.86
C VAL A 343 2.61 -4.34 -16.98
N VAL A 344 2.36 -5.01 -15.86
CA VAL A 344 1.51 -6.21 -15.82
C VAL A 344 0.08 -5.87 -16.29
N SER A 345 -0.47 -4.76 -15.84
CA SER A 345 -1.81 -4.30 -16.26
C SER A 345 -1.88 -3.99 -17.74
N LEU A 346 -0.88 -3.31 -18.30
CA LEU A 346 -0.79 -3.03 -19.73
C LEU A 346 -0.68 -4.31 -20.58
N MET A 347 0.13 -5.26 -20.12
CA MET A 347 0.27 -6.56 -20.78
C MET A 347 -1.00 -7.43 -20.68
N SER A 348 -1.83 -7.19 -19.69
CA SER A 348 -3.08 -7.91 -19.43
C SER A 348 -4.32 -7.25 -20.03
N SER A 349 -4.18 -6.08 -20.60
CA SER A 349 -5.28 -5.29 -21.15
C SER A 349 -5.41 -5.45 -22.67
N PRO A 350 -6.62 -5.50 -23.24
CA PRO A 350 -7.89 -5.66 -22.54
C PRO A 350 -8.07 -7.06 -21.95
N TYR A 351 -9.01 -7.20 -21.00
CA TYR A 351 -9.32 -8.49 -20.37
C TYR A 351 -9.66 -9.56 -21.42
N ARG A 352 -8.92 -10.65 -21.39
CA ARG A 352 -9.11 -11.80 -22.30
C ARG A 352 -8.88 -13.13 -21.60
N GLY A 353 -9.37 -13.27 -20.39
CA GLY A 353 -9.09 -14.42 -19.54
C GLY A 353 -7.98 -14.11 -18.52
N PRO A 354 -7.13 -15.08 -18.14
CA PRO A 354 -6.08 -14.86 -17.14
C PRO A 354 -5.17 -13.68 -17.54
N ASP A 355 -4.70 -12.93 -16.54
CA ASP A 355 -3.73 -11.86 -16.75
C ASP A 355 -2.40 -12.42 -17.30
N ALA A 356 -1.59 -11.54 -17.88
CA ALA A 356 -0.24 -11.87 -18.33
C ALA A 356 0.70 -11.96 -17.12
N ASP A 357 0.58 -13.03 -16.34
CA ASP A 357 1.24 -13.19 -15.05
C ASP A 357 2.41 -14.19 -15.06
N SER A 358 2.53 -15.00 -16.12
CA SER A 358 3.69 -15.89 -16.29
C SER A 358 4.94 -15.07 -16.64
N LEU A 359 6.07 -15.37 -16.00
CA LEU A 359 7.36 -14.76 -16.36
C LEU A 359 7.73 -15.02 -17.81
N PHE A 360 7.30 -16.14 -18.37
CA PHE A 360 7.51 -16.47 -19.77
C PHE A 360 6.85 -15.45 -20.73
N SER A 361 5.73 -14.84 -20.33
CA SER A 361 5.05 -13.81 -21.12
C SER A 361 5.89 -12.53 -21.30
N TYR A 362 6.86 -12.31 -20.42
CA TYR A 362 7.75 -11.13 -20.45
C TYR A 362 9.10 -11.43 -21.12
N ARG A 363 9.38 -12.69 -21.42
CA ARG A 363 10.66 -13.08 -22.01
C ARG A 363 10.85 -12.39 -23.36
N GLY A 364 11.97 -11.70 -23.49
CA GLY A 364 12.31 -11.01 -24.73
C GLY A 364 11.47 -9.77 -25.02
N LEU A 365 10.79 -9.21 -24.01
CA LEU A 365 9.93 -8.03 -24.18
C LEU A 365 10.69 -6.85 -24.81
N PHE A 366 11.97 -6.68 -24.52
CA PHE A 366 12.81 -5.62 -25.07
C PHE A 366 12.78 -5.59 -26.61
N TRP A 367 12.74 -6.74 -27.26
CA TRP A 367 12.89 -6.83 -28.71
C TRP A 367 11.67 -6.34 -29.49
N HIS A 368 10.50 -6.26 -28.85
CA HIS A 368 9.29 -5.73 -29.50
C HIS A 368 8.66 -4.57 -28.76
N ARG A 369 8.95 -4.41 -27.45
CA ARG A 369 8.48 -3.29 -26.61
C ARG A 369 9.64 -2.74 -25.75
N PRO A 370 10.64 -2.07 -26.37
CA PRO A 370 11.85 -1.69 -25.65
C PRO A 370 11.62 -0.74 -24.50
N ILE A 371 10.74 0.23 -24.64
CA ILE A 371 10.45 1.21 -23.59
C ILE A 371 9.72 0.56 -22.41
N LEU A 372 8.78 -0.33 -22.69
CA LEU A 372 8.07 -1.06 -21.65
C LEU A 372 9.00 -1.99 -20.87
N ALA A 373 9.90 -2.65 -21.55
CA ALA A 373 10.97 -3.44 -20.93
C ALA A 373 11.92 -2.58 -20.10
N ALA A 374 12.26 -1.39 -20.57
CA ALA A 374 13.08 -0.44 -19.81
C ALA A 374 12.38 0.00 -18.51
N VAL A 375 11.10 0.30 -18.56
CA VAL A 375 10.32 0.63 -17.36
C VAL A 375 10.34 -0.53 -16.37
N MET A 376 10.05 -1.75 -16.82
CA MET A 376 10.05 -2.93 -15.94
C MET A 376 11.43 -3.16 -15.32
N THR A 377 12.50 -2.98 -16.10
CA THR A 377 13.88 -3.07 -15.60
C THR A 377 14.15 -2.05 -14.50
N VAL A 378 13.78 -0.80 -14.70
CA VAL A 378 13.93 0.26 -13.69
C VAL A 378 13.18 -0.10 -12.41
N MET A 379 11.96 -0.64 -12.52
CA MET A 379 11.16 -1.02 -11.35
C MET A 379 11.78 -2.21 -10.60
N MET A 380 12.30 -3.20 -11.32
CA MET A 380 13.00 -4.34 -10.70
C MET A 380 14.27 -3.88 -9.98
N LEU A 381 15.05 -2.98 -10.58
CA LEU A 381 16.23 -2.40 -9.94
C LEU A 381 15.87 -1.58 -8.70
N SER A 382 14.80 -0.82 -8.75
CA SER A 382 14.33 -0.04 -7.61
C SER A 382 13.85 -0.93 -6.46
N LEU A 383 13.05 -1.95 -6.74
CA LEU A 383 12.60 -2.91 -5.72
C LEU A 383 13.79 -3.68 -5.11
N ALA A 384 14.80 -3.98 -5.91
CA ALA A 384 16.04 -4.59 -5.44
C ALA A 384 16.89 -3.65 -4.57
N GLY A 385 16.69 -2.34 -4.67
CA GLY A 385 17.46 -1.35 -3.95
C GLY A 385 18.81 -1.04 -4.57
N ILE A 386 18.91 -1.05 -5.89
CA ILE A 386 20.14 -0.68 -6.62
C ILE A 386 20.37 0.83 -6.51
N PRO A 387 21.61 1.30 -6.28
CA PRO A 387 21.92 2.73 -6.28
C PRO A 387 21.42 3.45 -7.54
N MET A 388 21.13 4.75 -7.42
CA MET A 388 20.55 5.62 -8.44
C MET A 388 19.05 5.37 -8.67
N THR A 389 18.40 4.54 -7.85
CA THR A 389 16.94 4.37 -7.84
C THR A 389 16.36 4.83 -6.49
N LEU A 390 15.09 5.20 -6.50
CA LEU A 390 14.40 5.66 -5.27
C LEU A 390 14.31 4.54 -4.22
N GLY A 391 14.21 3.29 -4.63
CA GLY A 391 14.21 2.14 -3.73
C GLY A 391 15.49 1.98 -2.92
N PHE A 392 16.63 2.36 -3.48
CA PHE A 392 17.90 2.42 -2.73
C PHE A 392 17.83 3.44 -1.59
N ILE A 393 17.29 4.64 -1.86
CA ILE A 393 17.17 5.69 -0.85
C ILE A 393 16.32 5.20 0.33
N GLY A 394 15.18 4.55 0.06
CA GLY A 394 14.33 3.96 1.10
C GLY A 394 15.05 2.90 1.93
N LYS A 395 15.71 1.95 1.30
CA LYS A 395 16.48 0.90 2.00
C LYS A 395 17.63 1.47 2.81
N PHE A 396 18.32 2.46 2.30
CA PHE A 396 19.40 3.14 3.02
C PHE A 396 18.87 3.78 4.32
N TYR A 397 17.72 4.43 4.26
CA TYR A 397 17.06 4.98 5.46
C TYR A 397 16.72 3.91 6.49
N VAL A 398 16.16 2.78 6.05
CA VAL A 398 15.83 1.66 6.95
C VAL A 398 17.08 1.10 7.61
N LEU A 399 18.16 0.90 6.86
CA LEU A 399 19.44 0.47 7.41
C LEU A 399 20.01 1.48 8.41
N ALA A 400 19.94 2.77 8.09
CA ALA A 400 20.43 3.83 8.96
C ALA A 400 19.69 3.85 10.31
N VAL A 401 18.35 3.79 10.29
CA VAL A 401 17.58 3.78 11.55
C VAL A 401 17.78 2.50 12.33
N GLY A 402 17.93 1.36 11.65
CA GLY A 402 18.25 0.08 12.30
C GLY A 402 19.60 0.10 13.01
N VAL A 403 20.61 0.69 12.40
CA VAL A 403 21.95 0.87 13.00
C VAL A 403 21.89 1.83 14.19
N LEU A 404 21.21 2.97 14.04
CA LEU A 404 21.05 3.94 15.13
C LEU A 404 20.30 3.36 16.34
N ALA A 405 19.36 2.45 16.09
CA ALA A 405 18.61 1.77 17.14
C ALA A 405 19.30 0.50 17.67
N HIS A 406 20.50 0.18 17.18
CA HIS A 406 21.26 -1.02 17.56
C HIS A 406 20.50 -2.34 17.30
N LEU A 407 19.67 -2.38 16.25
CA LEU A 407 18.91 -3.56 15.85
C LEU A 407 19.73 -4.46 14.90
N TRP A 408 20.86 -4.95 15.38
CA TRP A 408 21.87 -5.61 14.55
C TRP A 408 21.37 -6.87 13.85
N TRP A 409 20.53 -7.67 14.51
CA TRP A 409 19.90 -8.85 13.88
C TRP A 409 19.00 -8.47 12.73
N LEU A 410 18.24 -7.40 12.89
CA LEU A 410 17.33 -6.90 11.84
C LEU A 410 18.11 -6.24 10.70
N VAL A 411 19.15 -5.48 11.01
CA VAL A 411 20.07 -4.92 9.99
C VAL A 411 20.70 -6.03 9.17
N GLY A 412 21.19 -7.08 9.83
CA GLY A 412 21.71 -8.27 9.16
C GLY A 412 20.67 -8.96 8.28
N ALA A 413 19.44 -9.08 8.77
CA ALA A 413 18.32 -9.63 8.00
C ALA A 413 18.01 -8.79 6.75
N VAL A 414 18.01 -7.46 6.85
CA VAL A 414 17.79 -6.55 5.71
C VAL A 414 18.88 -6.75 4.66
N VAL A 415 20.14 -6.86 5.06
CA VAL A 415 21.27 -7.08 4.14
C VAL A 415 21.13 -8.42 3.43
N VAL A 416 20.91 -9.50 4.18
CA VAL A 416 20.75 -10.86 3.60
C VAL A 416 19.50 -10.92 2.70
N GLY A 417 18.38 -10.38 3.16
CA GLY A 417 17.15 -10.34 2.39
C GLY A 417 17.29 -9.55 1.10
N SER A 418 17.99 -8.42 1.14
CA SER A 418 18.29 -7.61 -0.05
C SER A 418 19.19 -8.35 -1.03
N ALA A 419 20.16 -9.14 -0.57
CA ALA A 419 21.00 -9.97 -1.42
C ALA A 419 20.18 -11.07 -2.13
N ILE A 420 19.26 -11.72 -1.42
CA ILE A 420 18.32 -12.68 -2.01
C ILE A 420 17.41 -11.99 -3.03
N GLY A 421 16.88 -10.82 -2.68
CA GLY A 421 16.02 -10.01 -3.53
C GLY A 421 16.70 -9.61 -4.83
N LEU A 422 17.96 -9.23 -4.76
CA LEU A 422 18.75 -8.90 -5.93
C LEU A 422 18.72 -10.04 -6.98
N TYR A 423 18.82 -11.27 -6.55
CA TYR A 423 18.77 -12.43 -7.46
C TYR A 423 17.44 -12.53 -8.20
N TYR A 424 16.31 -12.56 -7.50
CA TYR A 424 15.04 -12.77 -8.18
C TYR A 424 14.56 -11.55 -8.96
N TYR A 425 14.86 -10.32 -8.51
CA TYR A 425 14.56 -9.12 -9.30
C TYR A 425 15.39 -9.04 -10.57
N LEU A 426 16.69 -9.36 -10.51
CA LEU A 426 17.55 -9.39 -11.69
C LEU A 426 17.17 -10.52 -12.64
N ARG A 427 16.70 -11.65 -12.14
CA ARG A 427 16.19 -12.73 -12.97
C ARG A 427 15.03 -12.25 -13.86
N VAL A 428 14.10 -11.48 -13.31
CA VAL A 428 13.02 -10.86 -14.08
C VAL A 428 13.58 -9.87 -15.09
N ALA A 429 14.46 -8.97 -14.66
CA ALA A 429 15.05 -7.97 -15.55
C ALA A 429 15.82 -8.60 -16.71
N VAL A 430 16.65 -9.60 -16.46
CA VAL A 430 17.42 -10.31 -17.49
C VAL A 430 16.51 -11.04 -18.47
N SER A 431 15.42 -11.64 -18.01
CA SER A 431 14.49 -12.35 -18.87
C SER A 431 13.87 -11.46 -19.96
N LEU A 432 13.75 -10.16 -19.69
CA LEU A 432 13.23 -9.19 -20.67
C LEU A 432 14.12 -9.04 -21.91
N TYR A 433 15.39 -9.34 -21.79
CA TYR A 433 16.41 -9.17 -22.84
C TYR A 433 16.83 -10.50 -23.51
N LEU A 434 16.29 -11.62 -23.05
CA LEU A 434 16.53 -12.92 -23.66
C LEU A 434 15.81 -13.05 -25.01
N HIS A 435 16.08 -14.13 -25.73
CA HIS A 435 15.40 -14.39 -27.01
C HIS A 435 13.89 -14.46 -26.80
N ALA A 436 13.16 -13.68 -27.61
CA ALA A 436 11.72 -13.70 -27.62
C ALA A 436 11.19 -15.03 -28.18
N PRO A 437 10.09 -15.60 -27.65
CA PRO A 437 9.42 -16.72 -28.29
C PRO A 437 8.87 -16.30 -29.66
N GLU A 438 8.76 -17.25 -30.60
CA GLU A 438 8.26 -16.97 -31.96
C GLU A 438 6.86 -16.39 -31.98
N GLN A 439 6.03 -16.76 -31.02
CA GLN A 439 4.71 -16.20 -30.81
C GLN A 439 4.56 -15.72 -29.36
N PRO A 440 4.60 -14.41 -29.11
CA PRO A 440 4.31 -13.88 -27.78
C PRO A 440 2.86 -14.18 -27.40
N GLY A 441 2.65 -14.83 -26.25
CA GLY A 441 1.32 -15.19 -25.78
C GLY A 441 0.46 -13.99 -25.37
N ARG A 442 1.10 -12.90 -24.99
CA ARG A 442 0.47 -11.63 -24.57
C ARG A 442 1.34 -10.46 -25.00
N ASP A 443 0.71 -9.36 -25.32
CA ASP A 443 1.38 -8.11 -25.66
C ASP A 443 0.57 -6.90 -25.17
N ALA A 444 1.26 -5.80 -24.93
CA ALA A 444 0.63 -4.52 -24.64
C ALA A 444 0.00 -3.93 -25.92
N PRO A 445 -1.03 -3.06 -25.79
CA PRO A 445 -1.56 -2.33 -26.94
C PRO A 445 -0.46 -1.56 -27.68
N SER A 446 -0.56 -1.46 -29.01
CA SER A 446 0.46 -0.81 -29.84
C SER A 446 0.68 0.67 -29.47
N ASN A 447 -0.35 1.33 -28.98
CA ASN A 447 -0.33 2.74 -28.56
C ASN A 447 -0.24 2.92 -27.04
N TRP A 448 0.28 1.96 -26.31
CA TRP A 448 0.30 1.99 -24.84
C TRP A 448 0.97 3.25 -24.28
N GLN A 449 1.96 3.79 -24.98
CA GLN A 449 2.71 5.00 -24.53
C GLN A 449 1.84 6.25 -24.47
N TYR A 450 0.80 6.31 -25.30
CA TYR A 450 -0.13 7.44 -25.37
C TYR A 450 -1.41 7.22 -24.56
N SER A 451 -1.58 6.03 -24.00
CA SER A 451 -2.69 5.75 -23.08
C SER A 451 -2.44 6.39 -21.72
N ALA A 452 -3.49 6.66 -20.97
CA ALA A 452 -3.36 7.21 -19.61
C ALA A 452 -2.56 6.28 -18.70
N GLY A 453 -2.77 4.97 -18.78
CA GLY A 453 -2.01 3.97 -18.02
C GLY A 453 -0.53 3.96 -18.39
N GLY A 454 -0.20 4.08 -19.66
CA GLY A 454 1.17 4.19 -20.14
C GLY A 454 1.89 5.43 -19.62
N ILE A 455 1.17 6.56 -19.58
CA ILE A 455 1.70 7.82 -19.02
C ILE A 455 2.01 7.66 -17.53
N VAL A 456 1.13 7.03 -16.76
CA VAL A 456 1.35 6.75 -15.33
C VAL A 456 2.60 5.92 -15.13
N VAL A 457 2.77 4.87 -15.92
CA VAL A 457 3.94 3.98 -15.87
C VAL A 457 5.24 4.74 -16.21
N LEU A 458 5.22 5.56 -17.24
CA LEU A 458 6.38 6.37 -17.65
C LEU A 458 6.74 7.43 -16.60
N ILE A 459 5.76 8.11 -16.04
CA ILE A 459 5.98 9.09 -14.96
C ILE A 459 6.55 8.39 -13.72
N SER A 460 6.04 7.21 -13.36
CA SER A 460 6.55 6.44 -12.23
C SER A 460 8.02 6.07 -12.43
N ALA A 461 8.39 5.62 -13.62
CA ALA A 461 9.78 5.31 -13.96
C ALA A 461 10.68 6.54 -13.87
N LEU A 462 10.22 7.67 -14.39
CA LEU A 462 10.95 8.93 -14.33
C LEU A 462 11.16 9.38 -12.89
N LEU A 463 10.14 9.33 -12.05
CA LEU A 463 10.21 9.69 -10.63
C LEU A 463 11.18 8.78 -9.87
N VAL A 464 11.16 7.48 -10.13
CA VAL A 464 12.09 6.52 -9.50
C VAL A 464 13.53 6.87 -9.82
N LEU A 465 13.84 7.21 -11.06
CA LEU A 465 15.19 7.57 -11.49
C LEU A 465 15.62 8.96 -10.99
N VAL A 466 14.78 9.96 -11.18
CA VAL A 466 15.09 11.34 -10.79
C VAL A 466 15.25 11.46 -9.28
N LEU A 467 14.30 10.95 -8.51
CA LEU A 467 14.37 11.00 -7.05
C LEU A 467 15.41 10.02 -6.49
N GLY A 468 15.81 9.01 -7.24
CA GLY A 468 16.92 8.13 -6.88
C GLY A 468 18.28 8.84 -6.95
N VAL A 469 18.44 9.74 -7.91
CA VAL A 469 19.67 10.57 -8.09
C VAL A 469 19.61 11.84 -7.24
N TRP A 470 18.45 12.46 -7.16
CA TRP A 470 18.22 13.71 -6.42
C TRP A 470 16.99 13.58 -5.50
N PRO A 471 17.15 12.93 -4.33
CA PRO A 471 16.02 12.65 -3.44
C PRO A 471 15.58 13.85 -2.61
N GLN A 472 16.33 14.94 -2.62
CA GLN A 472 16.07 16.11 -1.76
C GLN A 472 14.64 16.65 -1.83
N PRO A 473 14.00 16.78 -3.01
CA PRO A 473 12.61 17.25 -3.07
C PRO A 473 11.63 16.36 -2.28
N LEU A 474 11.76 15.04 -2.41
CA LEU A 474 10.93 14.08 -1.66
C LEU A 474 11.23 14.13 -0.17
N ILE A 475 12.49 14.15 0.21
CA ILE A 475 12.92 14.22 1.61
C ILE A 475 12.38 15.50 2.26
N SER A 476 12.42 16.62 1.57
CA SER A 476 11.88 17.89 2.07
C SER A 476 10.37 17.82 2.31
N ILE A 477 9.62 17.22 1.40
CA ILE A 477 8.17 17.02 1.55
C ILE A 477 7.88 16.12 2.77
N VAL A 478 8.61 15.02 2.91
CA VAL A 478 8.43 14.09 4.02
C VAL A 478 8.75 14.72 5.37
N ARG A 479 9.81 15.56 5.43
CA ARG A 479 10.16 16.30 6.66
C ARG A 479 9.09 17.32 7.06
N LEU A 480 8.48 18.01 6.09
CA LEU A 480 7.36 18.91 6.34
C LEU A 480 6.09 18.16 6.81
N ALA A 481 6.00 16.89 6.51
CA ALA A 481 4.87 16.02 6.83
C ALA A 481 5.01 15.30 8.18
N MET A 482 5.83 15.82 9.11
CA MET A 482 5.93 15.24 10.45
C MET A 482 4.62 15.41 11.22
N PRO A 483 4.21 14.41 12.01
CA PRO A 483 3.05 14.55 12.88
C PRO A 483 3.27 15.66 13.91
N LEU A 484 2.20 16.35 14.24
CA LEU A 484 2.20 17.25 15.40
C LEU A 484 2.26 16.40 16.68
N MET A 485 3.23 16.67 17.52
CA MET A 485 3.29 16.12 18.87
C MET A 485 2.44 16.94 19.85
#